data_496ca635d80d7dc716573dfa75db5a10
#
_entry.id   496ca635d80d7dc716573dfa75db5a10
#
_cell.length_a   1.000
_cell.length_b   1.000
_cell.length_c   1.000
_cell.angle_alpha   90.00
_cell.angle_beta   90.00
_cell.angle_gamma   90.00
#
_symmetry.space_group_name_H-M   'P 1'
#
loop_
_entity.id
_entity.type
_entity.pdbx_description
1 polymer ?
#
loop_
_entity_poly.entity_id
_entity_poly.type
_entity_poly.pdbx_seq_one_letter_code
_entity_poly.pdbx_strand_id
1 'polypeptide(L)'
;MTDRSSGPPRLEAEAFHVNAAGRRVPMDVNGHVALPFEGVGMHRPAGPKHGPPIRSCSGYPANGDKRVPDLKTALERCGLRDGMTISSHHHLRNGDRVALKALNAAAELGARDLMWFPSASFPCHEPVIDLMEQGVVHHIEGSMNGPLGAYCS
;
A
#
# COMPACT_ATOMS: atom_id res chain seq x y z
N MET A 1 46.18 34.17 -11.55
CA MET A 1 46.49 33.02 -10.69
C MET A 1 45.41 32.93 -9.63
N THR A 2 44.36 32.17 -9.91
CA THR A 2 43.25 31.95 -8.98
C THR A 2 43.38 30.55 -8.47
N ASP A 3 43.74 30.44 -7.20
CA ASP A 3 43.84 29.20 -6.45
C ASP A 3 42.41 28.60 -6.28
N ARG A 4 42.15 27.47 -6.92
CA ARG A 4 40.93 26.65 -6.75
C ARG A 4 41.30 25.34 -6.07
N SER A 5 41.70 25.41 -4.83
CA SER A 5 41.90 24.19 -4.01
C SER A 5 41.08 24.27 -2.71
N SER A 6 39.79 24.48 -2.81
CA SER A 6 38.87 24.12 -1.73
C SER A 6 38.06 22.89 -2.16
N GLY A 7 38.65 21.73 -1.94
CA GLY A 7 37.88 20.50 -1.93
C GLY A 7 36.75 20.59 -0.89
N PRO A 8 35.67 19.78 -1.04
CA PRO A 8 34.59 19.82 -0.07
C PRO A 8 35.15 19.57 1.33
N PRO A 9 34.61 20.27 2.38
CA PRO A 9 35.09 20.11 3.73
C PRO A 9 35.06 18.60 4.08
N ARG A 10 36.21 18.08 4.54
CA ARG A 10 36.23 16.76 5.14
C ARG A 10 35.28 16.82 6.32
N LEU A 11 34.18 16.07 6.23
CA LEU A 11 33.29 15.84 7.35
C LEU A 11 34.17 15.34 8.51
N GLU A 12 34.17 16.08 9.60
CA GLU A 12 34.76 15.66 10.87
C GLU A 12 34.23 14.26 11.18
N ALA A 13 35.05 13.44 11.82
CA ALA A 13 34.82 12.01 12.02
C ALA A 13 33.34 11.73 12.30
N GLU A 14 32.67 11.15 11.32
CA GLU A 14 31.24 10.83 11.42
C GLU A 14 31.01 10.10 12.74
N ALA A 15 30.25 10.71 13.63
CA ALA A 15 29.87 10.06 14.86
C ALA A 15 28.94 8.90 14.52
N PHE A 16 29.31 7.72 14.98
CA PHE A 16 28.54 6.50 14.78
C PHE A 16 27.99 6.01 16.11
N HIS A 17 26.80 5.44 16.08
CA HIS A 17 26.32 4.61 17.17
C HIS A 17 26.15 3.15 16.70
N VAL A 18 26.10 2.25 17.66
CA VAL A 18 25.84 0.84 17.38
C VAL A 18 24.36 0.57 17.66
N ASN A 19 23.64 0.12 16.64
CA ASN A 19 22.23 -0.21 16.79
C ASN A 19 22.03 -1.57 17.49
N ALA A 20 20.77 -1.92 17.79
CA ALA A 20 20.42 -3.17 18.45
C ALA A 20 20.86 -4.44 17.70
N ALA A 21 21.14 -4.35 16.40
CA ALA A 21 21.68 -5.43 15.58
C ALA A 21 23.23 -5.46 15.56
N GLY A 22 23.92 -4.67 16.39
CA GLY A 22 25.37 -4.60 16.46
C GLY A 22 26.03 -3.87 15.27
N ARG A 23 25.26 -3.15 14.45
CA ARG A 23 25.78 -2.44 13.27
C ARG A 23 26.10 -1.00 13.62
N ARG A 24 27.24 -0.51 13.09
CA ARG A 24 27.57 0.91 13.14
C ARG A 24 26.69 1.67 12.14
N VAL A 25 25.96 2.65 12.62
CA VAL A 25 25.14 3.55 11.80
C VAL A 25 25.54 5.00 12.08
N PRO A 26 25.61 5.88 11.08
CA PRO A 26 25.95 7.28 11.27
C PRO A 26 24.90 7.97 12.17
N MET A 27 25.37 8.89 13.00
CA MET A 27 24.47 9.70 13.84
C MET A 27 23.81 10.84 13.07
N ASP A 28 24.35 11.21 11.93
CA ASP A 28 23.73 12.16 11.03
C ASP A 28 23.40 11.48 9.69
N VAL A 29 22.18 11.65 9.21
CA VAL A 29 21.75 11.17 7.91
C VAL A 29 21.07 12.35 7.18
N ASN A 30 21.74 12.87 6.17
CA ASN A 30 21.24 14.01 5.38
C ASN A 30 20.88 15.26 6.23
N GLY A 31 21.69 15.56 7.25
CA GLY A 31 21.46 16.68 8.15
C GLY A 31 20.42 16.43 9.25
N HIS A 32 19.96 15.19 9.39
CA HIS A 32 19.05 14.79 10.45
C HIS A 32 19.79 13.90 11.47
N VAL A 33 19.69 14.25 12.74
CA VAL A 33 20.28 13.44 13.81
C VAL A 33 19.48 12.14 13.94
N ALA A 34 20.15 11.02 13.64
CA ALA A 34 19.57 9.69 13.79
C ALA A 34 19.73 9.23 15.25
N LEU A 35 18.64 9.19 15.98
CA LEU A 35 18.66 8.59 17.33
C LEU A 35 18.72 7.08 17.24
N PRO A 36 19.50 6.40 18.10
CA PRO A 36 19.51 4.95 18.14
C PRO A 36 18.12 4.40 18.43
N PHE A 37 17.72 3.40 17.67
CA PHE A 37 16.51 2.67 17.99
C PHE A 37 16.78 1.76 19.20
N GLU A 38 16.21 2.11 20.34
CA GLU A 38 16.39 1.38 21.60
C GLU A 38 15.47 0.17 21.76
N GLY A 39 14.79 -0.20 20.68
CA GLY A 39 13.79 -1.25 20.67
C GLY A 39 12.37 -0.69 20.88
N VAL A 40 11.38 -1.56 20.79
CA VAL A 40 9.97 -1.16 20.99
C VAL A 40 9.61 -0.88 22.45
N GLY A 41 10.55 -1.06 23.37
CA GLY A 41 10.32 -0.89 24.79
C GLY A 41 9.25 -1.84 25.36
N MET A 42 8.83 -1.61 26.60
CA MET A 42 7.67 -2.29 27.15
C MET A 42 6.39 -1.79 26.44
N HIS A 43 5.55 -2.73 26.02
CA HIS A 43 4.24 -2.39 25.46
C HIS A 43 3.47 -1.54 26.47
N ARG A 44 3.19 -0.31 26.08
CA ARG A 44 2.26 0.54 26.80
C ARG A 44 0.91 0.44 26.10
N PRO A 45 -0.15 0.03 26.78
CA PRO A 45 -1.48 0.07 26.20
C PRO A 45 -1.73 1.47 25.66
N ALA A 46 -2.23 1.56 24.43
CA ALA A 46 -2.74 2.84 23.94
C ALA A 46 -3.75 3.38 24.96
N GLY A 47 -3.66 4.67 25.25
CA GLY A 47 -4.63 5.33 26.12
C GLY A 47 -6.07 5.14 25.65
N PRO A 48 -7.06 5.81 26.28
CA PRO A 48 -8.45 5.64 25.93
C PRO A 48 -8.63 5.80 24.41
N LYS A 49 -9.29 4.83 23.78
CA LYS A 49 -9.59 4.87 22.36
C LYS A 49 -10.57 6.02 22.09
N HIS A 50 -10.18 6.96 21.27
CA HIS A 50 -11.00 8.11 20.91
C HIS A 50 -11.93 7.86 19.71
N GLY A 51 -11.74 6.74 19.01
CA GLY A 51 -12.59 6.34 17.88
C GLY A 51 -13.73 5.40 18.33
N PRO A 52 -14.81 5.32 17.55
CA PRO A 52 -15.81 4.30 17.78
C PRO A 52 -15.15 2.92 17.73
N PRO A 53 -15.60 1.97 18.54
CA PRO A 53 -15.05 0.62 18.48
C PRO A 53 -15.21 0.09 17.05
N ILE A 54 -14.09 -0.35 16.46
CA ILE A 54 -14.14 -1.10 15.21
C ILE A 54 -15.05 -2.30 15.49
N ARG A 55 -16.07 -2.49 14.64
CA ARG A 55 -16.90 -3.69 14.71
C ARG A 55 -15.96 -4.89 14.71
N SER A 56 -15.78 -5.47 15.88
CA SER A 56 -14.97 -6.67 16.01
C SER A 56 -15.65 -7.80 15.25
N CYS A 57 -14.90 -8.86 14.97
CA CYS A 57 -15.48 -10.11 14.47
C CYS A 57 -16.52 -10.72 15.42
N SER A 58 -16.83 -10.09 16.54
CA SER A 58 -17.82 -10.48 17.52
C SER A 58 -19.26 -10.51 16.99
N GLY A 59 -19.53 -9.84 15.86
CA GLY A 59 -20.80 -9.96 15.16
C GLY A 59 -20.97 -11.27 14.38
N TYR A 60 -19.91 -12.08 14.26
CA TYR A 60 -19.99 -13.41 13.65
C TYR A 60 -20.15 -14.45 14.76
N PRO A 61 -20.97 -15.47 14.58
CA PRO A 61 -21.00 -16.63 15.49
C PRO A 61 -19.58 -17.16 15.70
N ALA A 62 -19.22 -17.57 16.92
CA ALA A 62 -17.88 -18.04 17.24
C ALA A 62 -17.40 -19.15 16.30
N ASN A 63 -18.33 -19.97 15.79
CA ASN A 63 -18.10 -21.03 14.81
C ASN A 63 -18.71 -20.71 13.44
N GLY A 64 -19.04 -19.44 13.17
CA GLY A 64 -19.66 -19.03 11.93
C GLY A 64 -18.71 -19.18 10.74
N ASP A 65 -19.19 -19.79 9.67
CA ASP A 65 -18.46 -19.88 8.41
C ASP A 65 -18.41 -18.49 7.76
N LYS A 66 -17.21 -17.94 7.59
CA LYS A 66 -16.98 -16.62 6.95
C LYS A 66 -16.74 -16.74 5.45
N ARG A 67 -16.70 -17.94 4.92
CA ARG A 67 -16.48 -18.16 3.49
C ARG A 67 -17.70 -17.73 2.71
N VAL A 68 -17.44 -17.22 1.53
CA VAL A 68 -18.47 -16.93 0.52
C VAL A 68 -18.18 -17.75 -0.72
N PRO A 69 -19.19 -18.09 -1.53
CA PRO A 69 -19.00 -18.97 -2.68
C PRO A 69 -18.10 -18.36 -3.76
N ASP A 70 -18.16 -17.05 -3.94
CA ASP A 70 -17.45 -16.36 -5.01
C ASP A 70 -17.23 -14.87 -4.70
N LEU A 71 -16.47 -14.18 -5.57
CA LEU A 71 -16.15 -12.77 -5.44
C LEU A 71 -17.37 -11.86 -5.65
N LYS A 72 -18.31 -12.22 -6.50
CA LYS A 72 -19.53 -11.42 -6.70
C LYS A 72 -20.34 -11.35 -5.41
N THR A 73 -20.62 -12.48 -4.83
CA THR A 73 -21.31 -12.57 -3.52
C THR A 73 -20.56 -11.79 -2.44
N ALA A 74 -19.22 -11.81 -2.46
CA ALA A 74 -18.42 -11.01 -1.53
C ALA A 74 -18.65 -9.51 -1.75
N LEU A 75 -18.55 -9.05 -2.99
CA LEU A 75 -18.71 -7.63 -3.34
C LEU A 75 -20.13 -7.12 -3.06
N GLU A 76 -21.15 -7.90 -3.38
CA GLU A 76 -22.54 -7.58 -3.05
C GLU A 76 -22.76 -7.45 -1.54
N ARG A 77 -22.25 -8.39 -0.76
CA ARG A 77 -22.33 -8.34 0.71
C ARG A 77 -21.55 -7.19 1.33
N CYS A 78 -20.47 -6.75 0.67
CA CYS A 78 -19.73 -5.54 1.03
C CYS A 78 -20.48 -4.27 0.64
N GLY A 79 -21.56 -4.37 -0.13
CA GLY A 79 -22.36 -3.23 -0.58
C GLY A 79 -21.68 -2.41 -1.67
N LEU A 80 -20.97 -3.08 -2.59
CA LEU A 80 -20.33 -2.41 -3.72
C LEU A 80 -21.35 -1.57 -4.49
N ARG A 81 -20.96 -0.35 -4.86
CA ARG A 81 -21.74 0.60 -5.66
C ARG A 81 -20.81 1.40 -6.57
N ASP A 82 -21.40 2.03 -7.57
CA ASP A 82 -20.71 2.95 -8.46
C ASP A 82 -19.96 4.05 -7.66
N GLY A 83 -18.83 4.48 -8.16
CA GLY A 83 -17.99 5.50 -7.55
C GLY A 83 -17.19 5.05 -6.33
N MET A 84 -17.30 3.79 -5.91
CA MET A 84 -16.54 3.29 -4.76
C MET A 84 -15.08 3.00 -5.10
N THR A 85 -14.24 3.01 -4.07
CA THR A 85 -12.84 2.63 -4.18
C THR A 85 -12.65 1.17 -3.82
N ILE A 86 -12.00 0.42 -4.71
CA ILE A 86 -11.46 -0.91 -4.41
C ILE A 86 -9.96 -0.76 -4.17
N SER A 87 -9.51 -1.05 -2.96
CA SER A 87 -8.09 -1.07 -2.63
C SER A 87 -7.55 -2.49 -2.61
N SER A 88 -6.33 -2.67 -3.10
CA SER A 88 -5.65 -3.95 -3.06
C SER A 88 -4.17 -3.79 -2.72
N HIS A 89 -3.63 -4.76 -2.01
CA HIS A 89 -2.21 -4.84 -1.74
C HIS A 89 -1.63 -6.08 -2.41
N HIS A 90 -0.63 -5.89 -3.25
CA HIS A 90 -0.02 -6.99 -3.99
C HIS A 90 0.98 -7.76 -3.11
N HIS A 91 0.85 -9.06 -3.05
CA HIS A 91 1.83 -9.94 -2.43
C HIS A 91 2.65 -10.73 -3.45
N LEU A 92 2.06 -11.00 -4.61
CA LEU A 92 2.66 -11.83 -5.66
C LEU A 92 3.29 -11.00 -6.79
N ARG A 93 3.37 -9.68 -6.66
CA ARG A 93 3.91 -8.76 -7.68
C ARG A 93 3.28 -9.03 -9.05
N ASN A 94 4.09 -9.31 -10.07
CA ASN A 94 3.61 -9.60 -11.43
C ASN A 94 2.80 -10.92 -11.55
N GLY A 95 2.67 -11.68 -10.47
CA GLY A 95 1.81 -12.86 -10.38
C GLY A 95 0.45 -12.59 -9.72
N ASP A 96 0.21 -11.35 -9.26
CA ASP A 96 -1.06 -11.00 -8.61
C ASP A 96 -2.20 -10.94 -9.62
N ARG A 97 -3.19 -11.82 -9.42
CA ARG A 97 -4.42 -11.86 -10.23
C ARG A 97 -5.68 -11.60 -9.42
N VAL A 98 -5.55 -11.39 -8.11
CA VAL A 98 -6.72 -11.25 -7.24
C VAL A 98 -7.42 -9.93 -7.50
N ALA A 99 -6.65 -8.84 -7.63
CA ALA A 99 -7.19 -7.52 -7.95
C ALA A 99 -7.98 -7.54 -9.26
N LEU A 100 -7.41 -8.10 -10.34
CA LEU A 100 -8.08 -8.20 -11.63
C LEU A 100 -9.36 -9.04 -11.55
N LYS A 101 -9.35 -10.16 -10.81
CA LYS A 101 -10.55 -10.98 -10.60
C LYS A 101 -11.63 -10.21 -9.85
N ALA A 102 -11.26 -9.41 -8.84
CA ALA A 102 -12.22 -8.60 -8.11
C ALA A 102 -12.83 -7.49 -8.98
N LEU A 103 -12.02 -6.81 -9.79
CA LEU A 103 -12.49 -5.79 -10.74
C LEU A 103 -13.39 -6.38 -11.83
N ASN A 104 -13.06 -7.56 -12.37
CA ASN A 104 -13.91 -8.26 -13.31
C ASN A 104 -15.25 -8.67 -12.68
N ALA A 105 -15.22 -9.19 -11.44
CA ALA A 105 -16.46 -9.52 -10.73
C ALA A 105 -17.32 -8.26 -10.47
N ALA A 106 -16.71 -7.12 -10.19
CA ALA A 106 -17.41 -5.84 -10.07
C ALA A 106 -18.04 -5.42 -11.41
N ALA A 107 -17.31 -5.57 -12.52
CA ALA A 107 -17.82 -5.32 -13.87
C ALA A 107 -19.03 -6.21 -14.20
N GLU A 108 -18.97 -7.49 -13.86
CA GLU A 108 -20.06 -8.45 -14.05
C GLU A 108 -21.30 -8.13 -13.18
N LEU A 109 -21.12 -7.44 -12.06
CA LEU A 109 -22.20 -6.90 -11.23
C LEU A 109 -22.77 -5.59 -11.79
N GLY A 110 -22.21 -5.06 -12.87
CA GLY A 110 -22.62 -3.81 -13.48
C GLY A 110 -22.05 -2.55 -12.84
N ALA A 111 -21.11 -2.68 -11.91
CA ALA A 111 -20.49 -1.52 -11.25
C ALA A 111 -19.74 -0.65 -12.27
N ARG A 112 -19.79 0.67 -12.05
CA ARG A 112 -19.20 1.71 -12.89
C ARG A 112 -18.47 2.75 -12.02
N ASP A 113 -17.62 3.53 -12.69
CA ASP A 113 -16.92 4.68 -12.09
C ASP A 113 -16.10 4.32 -10.84
N LEU A 114 -15.59 3.09 -10.77
CA LEU A 114 -14.79 2.64 -9.65
C LEU A 114 -13.41 3.29 -9.68
N MET A 115 -12.88 3.62 -8.50
CA MET A 115 -11.47 3.92 -8.32
C MET A 115 -10.75 2.65 -7.88
N TRP A 116 -9.67 2.29 -8.56
CA TRP A 116 -8.78 1.23 -8.08
C TRP A 116 -7.56 1.84 -7.40
N PHE A 117 -7.33 1.45 -6.16
CA PHE A 117 -6.20 1.93 -5.35
C PHE A 117 -5.26 0.76 -5.00
N PRO A 118 -4.40 0.31 -5.93
CA PRO A 118 -3.39 -0.70 -5.63
C PRO A 118 -2.21 -0.08 -4.89
N SER A 119 -1.51 -0.87 -4.09
CA SER A 119 -0.19 -0.47 -3.59
C SER A 119 0.83 -0.31 -4.72
N ALA A 120 0.73 -1.14 -5.76
CA ALA A 120 1.40 -0.97 -7.05
C ALA A 120 0.72 -1.84 -8.12
N SER A 121 0.79 -1.41 -9.38
CA SER A 121 0.43 -2.25 -10.54
C SER A 121 1.68 -2.87 -11.17
N PHE A 122 1.48 -3.91 -11.95
CA PHE A 122 2.51 -4.67 -12.65
C PHE A 122 2.01 -5.03 -14.05
N PRO A 123 2.86 -5.53 -14.97
CA PRO A 123 2.42 -5.94 -16.30
C PRO A 123 1.22 -6.91 -16.31
N CYS A 124 1.08 -7.78 -15.31
CA CYS A 124 -0.09 -8.66 -15.19
C CYS A 124 -1.43 -7.93 -15.01
N HIS A 125 -1.41 -6.63 -14.72
CA HIS A 125 -2.60 -5.79 -14.57
C HIS A 125 -2.96 -5.02 -15.86
N GLU A 126 -2.25 -5.27 -16.97
CA GLU A 126 -2.59 -4.67 -18.28
C GLU A 126 -4.09 -4.78 -18.64
N PRO A 127 -4.79 -5.91 -18.37
CA PRO A 127 -6.23 -6.01 -18.68
C PRO A 127 -7.14 -5.04 -17.92
N VAL A 128 -6.62 -4.29 -16.94
CA VAL A 128 -7.38 -3.21 -16.31
C VAL A 128 -7.65 -2.06 -17.29
N ILE A 129 -6.83 -1.93 -18.33
CA ILE A 129 -7.06 -0.94 -19.41
C ILE A 129 -8.43 -1.17 -20.05
N ASP A 130 -8.77 -2.42 -20.36
CA ASP A 130 -10.08 -2.75 -20.94
C ASP A 130 -11.23 -2.35 -20.01
N LEU A 131 -11.05 -2.48 -18.71
CA LEU A 131 -12.04 -2.07 -17.71
C LEU A 131 -12.14 -0.55 -17.58
N MET A 132 -11.06 0.19 -17.85
CA MET A 132 -11.09 1.65 -17.94
C MET A 132 -11.84 2.11 -19.19
N GLU A 133 -11.56 1.51 -20.33
CA GLU A 133 -12.25 1.81 -21.60
C GLU A 133 -13.75 1.50 -21.52
N GLN A 134 -14.14 0.49 -20.75
CA GLN A 134 -15.53 0.14 -20.50
C GLN A 134 -16.22 1.05 -19.45
N GLY A 135 -15.48 1.97 -18.81
CA GLY A 135 -16.00 2.83 -17.74
C GLY A 135 -16.30 2.09 -16.42
N VAL A 136 -15.73 0.91 -16.22
CA VAL A 136 -15.81 0.20 -14.94
C VAL A 136 -14.85 0.82 -13.94
N VAL A 137 -13.62 1.10 -14.36
CA VAL A 137 -12.61 1.83 -13.57
C VAL A 137 -12.38 3.17 -14.23
N HIS A 138 -12.60 4.26 -13.53
CA HIS A 138 -12.38 5.61 -14.06
C HIS A 138 -11.06 6.22 -13.59
N HIS A 139 -10.53 5.74 -12.48
CA HIS A 139 -9.34 6.33 -11.86
C HIS A 139 -8.51 5.27 -11.14
N ILE A 140 -7.20 5.44 -11.18
CA ILE A 140 -6.24 4.58 -10.47
C ILE A 140 -5.31 5.47 -9.67
N GLU A 141 -5.14 5.17 -8.39
CA GLU A 141 -4.12 5.80 -7.54
C GLU A 141 -3.15 4.74 -7.03
N GLY A 142 -1.87 5.07 -7.05
CA GLY A 142 -0.81 4.19 -6.57
C GLY A 142 0.39 4.19 -7.48
N SER A 143 1.35 3.33 -7.20
CA SER A 143 2.52 3.16 -8.07
C SER A 143 2.12 2.35 -9.31
N MET A 144 2.19 2.98 -10.47
CA MET A 144 1.82 2.33 -11.73
C MET A 144 3.05 1.95 -12.55
N ASN A 145 3.12 0.70 -12.95
CA ASN A 145 4.23 0.13 -13.71
C ASN A 145 3.71 -0.65 -14.93
N GLY A 146 4.56 -0.74 -15.95
CA GLY A 146 4.24 -1.48 -17.16
C GLY A 146 3.20 -0.80 -18.06
N PRO A 147 2.48 -1.58 -18.91
CA PRO A 147 1.53 -1.04 -19.89
C PRO A 147 0.45 -0.17 -19.29
N LEU A 148 -0.08 -0.53 -18.12
CA LEU A 148 -1.10 0.26 -17.44
C LEU A 148 -0.55 1.64 -17.00
N GLY A 149 0.70 1.70 -16.51
CA GLY A 149 1.35 2.96 -16.18
C GLY A 149 1.54 3.84 -17.41
N ALA A 150 1.93 3.26 -18.55
CA ALA A 150 2.06 3.97 -19.81
C ALA A 150 0.70 4.49 -20.35
N TYR A 151 -0.36 3.74 -20.14
CA TYR A 151 -1.72 4.14 -20.54
C TYR A 151 -2.24 5.32 -19.73
N CYS A 152 -1.91 5.39 -18.42
CA CYS A 152 -2.38 6.44 -17.51
C CYS A 152 -1.50 7.72 -17.52
N SER A 153 -0.37 7.71 -18.25
CA SER A 153 0.57 8.86 -18.34
C SER A 153 0.26 9.77 -19.48
#